data_9e4880fca211dcfb8bf63fab5e766f8c
#
_entry.id   9e4880fca211dcfb8bf63fab5e766f8c
#
_cell.length_a   1.000
_cell.length_b   1.000
_cell.length_c   1.000
_cell.angle_alpha   90.00
_cell.angle_beta   90.00
_cell.angle_gamma   90.00
#
_symmetry.space_group_name_H-M   'P 1'
#
loop_
_entity.id
_entity.type
_entity.pdbx_description
1 polymer ?
#
loop_
_entity_poly.entity_id
_entity_poly.type
_entity_poly.pdbx_seq_one_letter_code
_entity_poly.pdbx_strand_id
1 'polypeptide(L)'
;MLVGDRYIALGVVRSLGRRSIPVFVLAPPHCPTSFSRYAAGCFPWPRDKDHQIQCLLDLSARHELRDWPLFPTDDEGVGLIARHHTELATHFVLVTPTWDRVQWAYDKRQTYTMAARLKIDHPWTVYPDGAEDLIRLVDHFPVILKPAIKESKNAFTSARAWRVETQQELRARYDQACCLIEPRHIMVQQLLKGSCEARFSYAAVCIDGTAIASVVLQRVRQYPTEFAHYSTYVETVHCPEVEQRGEQIVAHGVQWGGGD
;
A
#
# COMPACT_ATOMS: atom_id res chain seq x y z
N MET A 1 -1.06 1.34 19.43
CA MET A 1 0.16 2.04 18.95
C MET A 1 0.10 2.21 17.44
N LEU A 2 0.59 3.33 16.92
CA LEU A 2 0.59 3.62 15.48
C LEU A 2 2.01 3.74 14.96
N VAL A 3 2.25 3.16 13.78
CA VAL A 3 3.49 3.34 13.01
C VAL A 3 3.19 4.17 11.77
N GLY A 4 3.81 5.37 11.66
CA GLY A 4 3.66 6.27 10.52
C GLY A 4 3.39 7.72 10.91
N ASP A 5 3.65 8.62 9.97
CA ASP A 5 3.77 10.06 10.22
C ASP A 5 2.76 10.93 9.43
N ARG A 6 1.96 10.32 8.56
CA ARG A 6 1.12 11.05 7.60
C ARG A 6 -0.25 11.39 8.18
N TYR A 7 -1.06 12.10 7.39
CA TYR A 7 -2.44 12.49 7.74
C TYR A 7 -3.32 11.32 8.16
N ILE A 8 -3.03 10.09 7.69
CA ILE A 8 -3.74 8.86 8.10
C ILE A 8 -3.52 8.62 9.60
N ALA A 9 -2.27 8.67 10.07
CA ALA A 9 -1.94 8.53 11.49
C ALA A 9 -2.65 9.61 12.33
N LEU A 10 -2.64 10.87 11.85
CA LEU A 10 -3.35 11.97 12.52
C LEU A 10 -4.85 11.71 12.59
N GLY A 11 -5.46 11.16 11.55
CA GLY A 11 -6.88 10.76 11.52
C GLY A 11 -7.20 9.74 12.61
N VAL A 12 -6.39 8.70 12.73
CA VAL A 12 -6.55 7.65 13.75
C VAL A 12 -6.38 8.24 15.17
N VAL A 13 -5.32 9.02 15.41
CA VAL A 13 -5.08 9.68 16.71
C VAL A 13 -6.27 10.54 17.13
N ARG A 14 -6.82 11.33 16.21
CA ARG A 14 -7.99 12.17 16.51
C ARG A 14 -9.26 11.35 16.76
N SER A 15 -9.46 10.30 15.98
CA SER A 15 -10.65 9.45 16.12
C SER A 15 -10.69 8.72 17.46
N LEU A 16 -9.58 8.12 17.87
CA LEU A 16 -9.48 7.39 19.12
C LEU A 16 -9.33 8.33 20.32
N GLY A 17 -8.50 9.36 20.22
CA GLY A 17 -8.26 10.28 21.33
C GLY A 17 -9.46 11.12 21.72
N ARG A 18 -10.40 11.42 20.81
CA ARG A 18 -11.71 12.02 21.14
C ARG A 18 -12.57 11.12 22.00
N ARG A 19 -12.31 9.82 22.01
CA ARG A 19 -12.97 8.81 22.84
C ARG A 19 -12.14 8.44 24.07
N SER A 20 -11.14 9.26 24.40
CA SER A 20 -10.21 9.02 25.53
C SER A 20 -9.43 7.71 25.44
N ILE A 21 -9.28 7.15 24.22
CA ILE A 21 -8.44 5.99 23.98
C ILE A 21 -7.01 6.49 23.76
N PRO A 22 -6.04 6.10 24.61
CA PRO A 22 -4.67 6.58 24.47
C PRO A 22 -4.00 6.04 23.22
N VAL A 23 -3.29 6.92 22.49
CA VAL A 23 -2.60 6.57 21.25
C VAL A 23 -1.15 7.01 21.33
N PHE A 24 -0.23 6.05 21.27
CA PHE A 24 1.20 6.31 21.07
C PHE A 24 1.54 6.23 19.58
N VAL A 25 2.41 7.12 19.13
CA VAL A 25 2.79 7.26 17.72
C VAL A 25 4.30 7.08 17.57
N LEU A 26 4.70 6.25 16.61
CA LEU A 26 6.07 6.13 16.15
C LEU A 26 6.21 6.84 14.82
N ALA A 27 6.95 7.93 14.80
CA ALA A 27 7.09 8.78 13.63
C ALA A 27 8.40 9.58 13.69
N PRO A 28 8.85 10.16 12.56
CA PRO A 28 9.93 11.13 12.58
C PRO A 28 9.61 12.31 13.51
N PRO A 29 10.62 12.94 14.12
CA PRO A 29 10.42 14.16 14.91
C PRO A 29 9.70 15.24 14.10
N HIS A 30 8.85 16.02 14.77
CA HIS A 30 8.11 17.15 14.17
C HIS A 30 7.10 16.76 13.06
N CYS A 31 6.61 15.53 13.06
CA CYS A 31 5.50 15.16 12.18
C CYS A 31 4.17 15.80 12.65
N PRO A 32 3.19 16.00 11.76
CA PRO A 32 1.90 16.61 12.13
C PRO A 32 1.18 15.92 13.28
N THR A 33 1.37 14.62 13.42
CA THR A 33 0.74 13.81 14.47
C THR A 33 1.30 14.10 15.85
N SER A 34 2.61 14.45 15.95
CA SER A 34 3.26 14.76 17.23
C SER A 34 2.72 16.05 17.89
N PHE A 35 2.10 16.93 17.12
CA PHE A 35 1.48 18.16 17.62
C PHE A 35 0.01 17.99 18.01
N SER A 36 -0.54 16.78 17.88
CA SER A 36 -1.93 16.52 18.22
C SER A 36 -2.11 16.41 19.73
N ARG A 37 -3.01 17.22 20.31
CA ARG A 37 -3.37 17.11 21.73
C ARG A 37 -3.97 15.76 22.11
N TYR A 38 -4.32 14.95 21.14
CA TYR A 38 -4.89 13.61 21.31
C TYR A 38 -3.84 12.49 21.24
N ALA A 39 -2.57 12.80 20.95
CA ALA A 39 -1.49 11.84 21.09
C ALA A 39 -1.10 11.71 22.56
N ALA A 40 -1.13 10.51 23.10
CA ALA A 40 -0.67 10.23 24.46
C ALA A 40 0.86 10.30 24.57
N GLY A 41 1.56 10.05 23.47
CA GLY A 41 3.01 10.19 23.34
C GLY A 41 3.47 9.94 21.91
N CYS A 42 4.66 10.48 21.59
CA CYS A 42 5.30 10.30 20.29
C CYS A 42 6.75 9.84 20.51
N PHE A 43 7.11 8.79 19.81
CA PHE A 43 8.46 8.21 19.88
C PHE A 43 9.14 8.31 18.52
N PRO A 44 10.46 8.56 18.49
CA PRO A 44 11.21 8.57 17.24
C PRO A 44 11.14 7.21 16.55
N TRP A 45 10.83 7.20 15.25
CA TRP A 45 10.86 6.00 14.43
C TRP A 45 12.23 5.87 13.75
N PRO A 46 12.96 4.75 13.94
CA PRO A 46 14.24 4.56 13.29
C PRO A 46 14.14 4.57 11.78
N ARG A 47 15.09 5.20 11.10
CA ARG A 47 15.19 5.16 9.64
C ARG A 47 15.71 3.83 9.12
N ASP A 48 16.58 3.22 9.89
CA ASP A 48 17.18 1.91 9.61
C ASP A 48 16.16 0.82 9.96
N LYS A 49 15.84 -0.01 8.98
CA LYS A 49 14.85 -1.08 9.12
C LYS A 49 15.26 -2.14 10.13
N ASP A 50 16.56 -2.40 10.25
CA ASP A 50 17.08 -3.42 11.17
C ASP A 50 16.86 -3.04 12.64
N HIS A 51 16.75 -1.74 12.92
CA HIS A 51 16.48 -1.24 14.27
C HIS A 51 14.99 -1.04 14.57
N GLN A 52 14.11 -1.16 13.57
CA GLN A 52 12.69 -0.87 13.75
C GLN A 52 11.98 -1.90 14.63
N ILE A 53 12.29 -3.18 14.46
CA ILE A 53 11.70 -4.25 15.27
C ILE A 53 12.16 -4.13 16.73
N GLN A 54 13.46 -3.97 16.94
CA GLN A 54 13.98 -3.80 18.29
C GLN A 54 13.38 -2.58 19.00
N CYS A 55 13.16 -1.47 18.27
CA CYS A 55 12.49 -0.29 18.79
C CYS A 55 11.07 -0.60 19.28
N LEU A 56 10.29 -1.40 18.52
CA LEU A 56 8.95 -1.83 18.93
C LEU A 56 8.97 -2.67 20.20
N LEU A 57 9.87 -3.63 20.28
CA LEU A 57 10.02 -4.52 21.44
C LEU A 57 10.46 -3.73 22.69
N ASP A 58 11.45 -2.85 22.55
CA ASP A 58 11.93 -2.00 23.62
C ASP A 58 10.83 -1.06 24.15
N LEU A 59 10.05 -0.46 23.26
CA LEU A 59 8.92 0.41 23.65
C LEU A 59 7.83 -0.38 24.37
N SER A 60 7.52 -1.59 23.89
CA SER A 60 6.55 -2.48 24.54
C SER A 60 6.95 -2.76 25.99
N ALA A 61 8.24 -3.05 26.22
CA ALA A 61 8.76 -3.34 27.55
C ALA A 61 8.80 -2.10 28.46
N ARG A 62 9.30 -0.96 27.93
CA ARG A 62 9.51 0.27 28.72
C ARG A 62 8.22 1.00 29.12
N HIS A 63 7.19 0.89 28.30
CA HIS A 63 5.92 1.62 28.47
C HIS A 63 4.73 0.71 28.78
N GLU A 64 4.99 -0.55 29.13
CA GLU A 64 3.95 -1.54 29.46
C GLU A 64 2.88 -1.65 28.35
N LEU A 65 3.31 -1.64 27.07
CA LEU A 65 2.42 -1.66 25.92
C LEU A 65 2.09 -3.09 25.46
N ARG A 66 2.30 -4.08 26.32
CA ARG A 66 1.93 -5.46 26.01
C ARG A 66 0.43 -5.54 25.73
N ASP A 67 0.09 -6.33 24.71
CA ASP A 67 -1.28 -6.52 24.25
C ASP A 67 -1.98 -5.25 23.67
N TRP A 68 -1.22 -4.19 23.46
CA TRP A 68 -1.75 -3.05 22.73
C TRP A 68 -1.88 -3.35 21.24
N PRO A 69 -2.98 -2.91 20.59
CA PRO A 69 -3.10 -3.02 19.14
C PRO A 69 -1.99 -2.23 18.42
N LEU A 70 -1.35 -2.86 17.43
CA LEU A 70 -0.32 -2.24 16.58
C LEU A 70 -0.88 -1.98 15.19
N PHE A 71 -0.97 -0.70 14.81
CA PHE A 71 -1.51 -0.25 13.52
C PHE A 71 -0.44 0.39 12.66
N PRO A 72 -0.12 -0.15 11.48
CA PRO A 72 0.64 0.55 10.46
C PRO A 72 -0.25 1.55 9.71
N THR A 73 0.33 2.66 9.26
CA THR A 73 -0.38 3.68 8.47
C THR A 73 0.22 3.90 7.08
N ASP A 74 1.18 3.07 6.68
CA ASP A 74 1.79 3.04 5.36
C ASP A 74 2.24 1.62 4.95
N ASP A 75 2.59 1.48 3.66
CA ASP A 75 2.97 0.19 3.08
C ASP A 75 4.26 -0.38 3.73
N GLU A 76 5.21 0.48 4.13
CA GLU A 76 6.47 0.05 4.77
C GLU A 76 6.18 -0.58 6.13
N GLY A 77 5.35 0.07 6.94
CA GLY A 77 4.91 -0.45 8.25
C GLY A 77 4.12 -1.75 8.12
N VAL A 78 3.21 -1.84 7.14
CA VAL A 78 2.48 -3.09 6.85
C VAL A 78 3.45 -4.21 6.51
N GLY A 79 4.40 -3.97 5.60
CA GLY A 79 5.38 -4.98 5.20
C GLY A 79 6.31 -5.42 6.33
N LEU A 80 6.71 -4.49 7.20
CA LEU A 80 7.53 -4.77 8.38
C LEU A 80 6.79 -5.69 9.35
N ILE A 81 5.59 -5.28 9.76
CA ILE A 81 4.80 -6.04 10.75
C ILE A 81 4.44 -7.42 10.21
N ALA A 82 4.06 -7.52 8.95
CA ALA A 82 3.68 -8.79 8.34
C ALA A 82 4.84 -9.80 8.28
N ARG A 83 6.07 -9.35 7.99
CA ARG A 83 7.26 -10.21 7.92
C ARG A 83 7.75 -10.66 9.31
N HIS A 84 7.53 -9.84 10.33
CA HIS A 84 7.91 -10.14 11.72
C HIS A 84 6.70 -10.48 12.59
N HIS A 85 5.61 -10.98 11.97
CA HIS A 85 4.34 -11.21 12.64
C HIS A 85 4.47 -12.10 13.87
N THR A 86 5.13 -13.24 13.76
CA THR A 86 5.27 -14.21 14.86
C THR A 86 5.95 -13.59 16.07
N GLU A 87 7.03 -12.84 15.86
CA GLU A 87 7.77 -12.17 16.93
C GLU A 87 6.94 -11.06 17.58
N LEU A 88 6.34 -10.19 16.77
CA LEU A 88 5.57 -9.07 17.27
C LEU A 88 4.26 -9.49 17.95
N ALA A 89 3.65 -10.61 17.55
CA ALA A 89 2.43 -11.14 18.15
C ALA A 89 2.62 -11.58 19.62
N THR A 90 3.86 -11.79 20.08
CA THR A 90 4.13 -12.08 21.50
C THR A 90 4.06 -10.83 22.39
N HIS A 91 4.04 -9.64 21.79
CA HIS A 91 4.03 -8.35 22.48
C HIS A 91 2.79 -7.50 22.18
N PHE A 92 2.19 -7.64 20.98
CA PHE A 92 1.13 -6.78 20.49
C PHE A 92 -0.05 -7.58 19.95
N VAL A 93 -1.23 -6.98 20.00
CA VAL A 93 -2.36 -7.43 19.17
C VAL A 93 -2.15 -6.90 17.76
N LEU A 94 -1.94 -7.80 16.80
CA LEU A 94 -1.67 -7.43 15.43
C LEU A 94 -2.95 -7.42 14.59
N VAL A 95 -3.24 -6.29 13.95
CA VAL A 95 -4.32 -6.16 12.98
C VAL A 95 -3.85 -6.44 11.55
N THR A 96 -2.53 -6.43 11.34
CA THR A 96 -1.89 -6.76 10.06
C THR A 96 -1.77 -8.28 9.98
N PRO A 97 -2.25 -8.92 8.91
CA PRO A 97 -2.05 -10.36 8.70
C PRO A 97 -0.57 -10.72 8.49
N THR A 98 -0.30 -12.01 8.49
CA THR A 98 1.01 -12.59 8.15
C THR A 98 1.43 -12.28 6.71
N TRP A 99 2.73 -12.38 6.40
CA TRP A 99 3.27 -12.02 5.09
C TRP A 99 2.70 -12.82 3.93
N ASP A 100 2.42 -14.10 4.13
CA ASP A 100 1.79 -14.99 3.14
C ASP A 100 0.46 -14.43 2.62
N ARG A 101 -0.29 -13.70 3.45
CA ARG A 101 -1.53 -13.01 3.07
C ARG A 101 -1.30 -11.60 2.55
N VAL A 102 -0.44 -10.82 3.23
CA VAL A 102 -0.19 -9.41 2.86
C VAL A 102 0.45 -9.26 1.48
N GLN A 103 1.33 -10.18 1.09
CA GLN A 103 2.03 -10.11 -0.19
C GLN A 103 1.10 -10.01 -1.41
N TRP A 104 -0.12 -10.57 -1.35
CA TRP A 104 -1.11 -10.47 -2.43
C TRP A 104 -1.59 -9.05 -2.73
N ALA A 105 -1.61 -8.18 -1.72
CA ALA A 105 -1.92 -6.77 -1.89
C ALA A 105 -0.65 -5.90 -2.03
N TYR A 106 0.47 -6.34 -1.46
CA TYR A 106 1.72 -5.62 -1.42
C TYR A 106 2.46 -5.65 -2.76
N ASP A 107 2.48 -6.83 -3.42
CA ASP A 107 3.08 -7.05 -4.73
C ASP A 107 2.02 -7.04 -5.83
N LYS A 108 2.08 -6.03 -6.71
CA LYS A 108 1.10 -5.89 -7.80
C LYS A 108 1.10 -7.05 -8.79
N ARG A 109 2.21 -7.80 -8.91
CA ARG A 109 2.26 -9.01 -9.76
C ARG A 109 1.27 -10.04 -9.23
N GLN A 110 1.25 -10.24 -7.92
CA GLN A 110 0.32 -11.17 -7.28
C GLN A 110 -1.13 -10.64 -7.34
N THR A 111 -1.32 -9.35 -7.11
CA THR A 111 -2.65 -8.71 -7.25
C THR A 111 -3.25 -8.94 -8.63
N TYR A 112 -2.48 -8.74 -9.72
CA TYR A 112 -2.99 -8.95 -11.07
C TYR A 112 -3.16 -10.44 -11.41
N THR A 113 -2.30 -11.32 -10.90
CA THR A 113 -2.50 -12.78 -11.02
C THR A 113 -3.82 -13.20 -10.37
N MET A 114 -4.13 -12.67 -9.20
CA MET A 114 -5.40 -12.93 -8.52
C MET A 114 -6.59 -12.37 -9.32
N ALA A 115 -6.50 -11.13 -9.80
CA ALA A 115 -7.55 -10.53 -10.63
C ALA A 115 -7.85 -11.37 -11.88
N ALA A 116 -6.81 -11.86 -12.56
CA ALA A 116 -6.96 -12.74 -13.72
C ALA A 116 -7.67 -14.05 -13.37
N ARG A 117 -7.32 -14.69 -12.25
CA ARG A 117 -7.97 -15.92 -11.77
C ARG A 117 -9.45 -15.72 -11.43
N LEU A 118 -9.78 -14.56 -10.85
CA LEU A 118 -11.15 -14.17 -10.52
C LEU A 118 -11.94 -13.63 -11.71
N LYS A 119 -11.31 -13.57 -12.89
CA LYS A 119 -11.89 -12.99 -14.11
C LYS A 119 -12.33 -11.52 -13.91
N ILE A 120 -11.58 -10.79 -13.09
CA ILE A 120 -11.74 -9.35 -12.90
C ILE A 120 -10.88 -8.64 -13.94
N ASP A 121 -11.51 -7.76 -14.71
CA ASP A 121 -10.83 -6.97 -15.73
C ASP A 121 -9.71 -6.13 -15.09
N HIS A 122 -8.53 -6.20 -15.70
CA HIS A 122 -7.34 -5.46 -15.27
C HIS A 122 -6.53 -5.02 -16.48
N PRO A 123 -5.74 -3.95 -16.37
CA PRO A 123 -4.93 -3.51 -17.50
C PRO A 123 -3.92 -4.59 -17.87
N TRP A 124 -3.72 -4.83 -19.16
CA TRP A 124 -2.66 -5.73 -19.58
C TRP A 124 -1.31 -5.26 -19.01
N THR A 125 -0.52 -6.20 -18.57
CA THR A 125 0.72 -5.94 -17.85
C THR A 125 1.79 -6.94 -18.30
N VAL A 126 2.98 -6.43 -18.60
CA VAL A 126 4.16 -7.24 -18.95
C VAL A 126 5.23 -7.02 -17.89
N TYR A 127 5.89 -8.07 -17.51
CA TYR A 127 7.03 -8.08 -16.60
C TYR A 127 8.26 -8.44 -17.42
N PRO A 128 9.03 -7.47 -17.93
CA PRO A 128 10.17 -7.73 -18.76
C PRO A 128 11.29 -8.42 -17.97
N ASP A 129 11.79 -9.54 -18.47
CA ASP A 129 13.01 -10.16 -17.95
C ASP A 129 14.27 -9.45 -18.49
N GLY A 130 14.11 -8.69 -19.59
CA GLY A 130 15.16 -7.91 -20.22
C GLY A 130 14.59 -6.93 -21.24
N ALA A 131 15.51 -6.13 -21.79
CA ALA A 131 15.15 -5.12 -22.79
C ALA A 131 14.61 -5.69 -24.10
N GLU A 132 14.88 -6.96 -24.41
CA GLU A 132 14.38 -7.62 -25.61
C GLU A 132 12.87 -7.85 -25.57
N ASP A 133 12.30 -8.08 -24.38
CA ASP A 133 10.86 -8.23 -24.22
C ASP A 133 10.09 -6.94 -24.52
N LEU A 134 10.75 -5.79 -24.41
CA LEU A 134 10.14 -4.50 -24.71
C LEU A 134 9.83 -4.33 -26.20
N ILE A 135 10.55 -5.03 -27.09
CA ILE A 135 10.40 -4.92 -28.56
C ILE A 135 8.98 -5.34 -28.98
N ARG A 136 8.38 -6.29 -28.26
CA ARG A 136 7.04 -6.81 -28.55
C ARG A 136 5.90 -5.82 -28.24
N LEU A 137 6.22 -4.66 -27.67
CA LEU A 137 5.23 -3.66 -27.23
C LEU A 137 5.06 -2.50 -28.22
N VAL A 138 5.56 -2.61 -29.45
CA VAL A 138 5.60 -1.52 -30.46
C VAL A 138 4.23 -0.91 -30.74
N ASP A 139 3.17 -1.70 -30.77
CA ASP A 139 1.81 -1.25 -31.15
C ASP A 139 0.95 -0.83 -29.94
N HIS A 140 1.51 -0.74 -28.76
CA HIS A 140 0.74 -0.54 -27.52
C HIS A 140 0.88 0.86 -26.89
N PHE A 141 1.60 1.78 -27.51
CA PHE A 141 1.82 3.13 -26.96
C PHE A 141 0.57 4.02 -26.98
N PRO A 142 0.40 4.92 -26.00
CA PRO A 142 1.27 5.12 -24.84
C PRO A 142 1.11 4.03 -23.77
N VAL A 143 2.21 3.74 -23.06
CA VAL A 143 2.24 2.80 -21.92
C VAL A 143 2.72 3.49 -20.65
N ILE A 144 2.64 2.80 -19.52
CA ILE A 144 3.26 3.24 -18.27
C ILE A 144 4.28 2.23 -17.78
N LEU A 145 5.40 2.75 -17.31
CA LEU A 145 6.41 2.00 -16.57
C LEU A 145 6.22 2.26 -15.07
N LYS A 146 6.11 1.24 -14.25
CA LYS A 146 5.89 1.40 -12.81
C LYS A 146 6.48 0.26 -11.98
N PRO A 147 6.81 0.51 -10.69
CA PRO A 147 7.31 -0.54 -9.81
C PRO A 147 6.17 -1.46 -9.36
N ALA A 148 6.41 -2.77 -9.39
CA ALA A 148 5.50 -3.78 -8.85
C ALA A 148 5.42 -3.70 -7.31
N ILE A 149 6.58 -3.46 -6.68
CA ILE A 149 6.72 -3.29 -5.23
C ILE A 149 7.38 -1.94 -4.94
N LYS A 150 7.06 -1.32 -3.79
CA LYS A 150 7.63 -0.05 -3.34
C LYS A 150 8.42 -0.24 -2.05
N GLU A 151 9.56 -0.90 -2.12
CA GLU A 151 10.40 -1.18 -0.95
C GLU A 151 11.45 -0.11 -0.64
N SER A 152 11.80 0.72 -1.62
CA SER A 152 12.77 1.81 -1.48
C SER A 152 12.21 3.12 -2.01
N LYS A 153 12.63 4.23 -1.42
CA LYS A 153 12.25 5.56 -1.87
C LYS A 153 13.31 6.11 -2.80
N ASN A 154 13.01 6.14 -4.09
CA ASN A 154 13.86 6.71 -5.15
C ASN A 154 12.99 7.48 -6.17
N ALA A 155 13.60 8.01 -7.23
CA ALA A 155 12.89 8.79 -8.23
C ALA A 155 11.76 8.00 -8.92
N PHE A 156 11.98 6.71 -9.22
CA PHE A 156 11.00 5.86 -9.89
C PHE A 156 9.82 5.49 -8.96
N THR A 157 10.11 4.99 -7.76
CA THR A 157 9.07 4.61 -6.79
C THR A 157 8.28 5.82 -6.29
N SER A 158 8.91 7.00 -6.21
CA SER A 158 8.27 8.25 -5.82
C SER A 158 7.35 8.81 -6.90
N ALA A 159 7.72 8.69 -8.19
CA ALA A 159 6.89 9.11 -9.31
C ALA A 159 5.62 8.25 -9.49
N ARG A 160 5.57 7.06 -8.90
CA ARG A 160 4.53 6.03 -9.01
C ARG A 160 4.42 5.38 -10.39
N ALA A 161 4.57 6.12 -11.47
CA ALA A 161 4.62 5.64 -12.83
C ALA A 161 5.31 6.69 -13.73
N TRP A 162 5.94 6.21 -14.77
CA TRP A 162 6.44 7.03 -15.88
C TRP A 162 5.62 6.72 -17.11
N ARG A 163 5.02 7.74 -17.70
CA ARG A 163 4.35 7.65 -18.99
C ARG A 163 5.39 7.62 -20.09
N VAL A 164 5.14 6.81 -21.10
CA VAL A 164 6.06 6.55 -22.21
C VAL A 164 5.26 6.54 -23.50
N GLU A 165 5.70 7.34 -24.46
CA GLU A 165 5.00 7.55 -25.73
C GLU A 165 5.57 6.73 -26.89
N THR A 166 6.82 6.30 -26.80
CA THR A 166 7.52 5.64 -27.90
C THR A 166 8.39 4.47 -27.42
N GLN A 167 8.71 3.58 -28.34
CA GLN A 167 9.60 2.45 -28.09
C GLN A 167 10.99 2.89 -27.64
N GLN A 168 11.54 3.95 -28.25
CA GLN A 168 12.84 4.48 -27.87
C GLN A 168 12.85 5.02 -26.44
N GLU A 169 11.79 5.75 -26.08
CA GLU A 169 11.62 6.26 -24.70
C GLU A 169 11.44 5.11 -23.71
N LEU A 170 10.68 4.05 -24.08
CA LEU A 170 10.49 2.89 -23.22
C LEU A 170 11.83 2.24 -22.87
N ARG A 171 12.69 2.04 -23.85
CA ARG A 171 14.02 1.47 -23.63
C ARG A 171 14.84 2.34 -22.67
N ALA A 172 14.94 3.64 -22.93
CA ALA A 172 15.70 4.56 -22.10
C ALA A 172 15.18 4.61 -20.66
N ARG A 173 13.84 4.65 -20.47
CA ARG A 173 13.22 4.64 -19.15
C ARG A 173 13.37 3.32 -18.41
N TYR A 174 13.32 2.21 -19.12
CA TYR A 174 13.58 0.89 -18.55
C TYR A 174 15.01 0.77 -18.03
N ASP A 175 16.00 1.13 -18.85
CA ASP A 175 17.40 1.13 -18.44
C ASP A 175 17.64 2.06 -17.23
N GLN A 176 16.99 3.23 -17.19
CA GLN A 176 17.01 4.13 -16.03
C GLN A 176 16.39 3.48 -14.78
N ALA A 177 15.28 2.77 -14.93
CA ALA A 177 14.59 2.10 -13.81
C ALA A 177 15.43 0.94 -13.27
N CYS A 178 16.13 0.19 -14.12
CA CYS A 178 17.06 -0.88 -13.74
C CYS A 178 18.22 -0.40 -12.86
N CYS A 179 18.61 0.87 -12.98
CA CYS A 179 19.61 1.47 -12.08
C CYS A 179 19.04 1.83 -10.69
N LEU A 180 17.72 1.85 -10.51
CA LEU A 180 17.04 2.30 -9.29
C LEU A 180 16.42 1.16 -8.48
N ILE A 181 15.93 0.12 -9.16
CA ILE A 181 15.33 -1.08 -8.55
C ILE A 181 15.70 -2.34 -9.36
N GLU A 182 15.50 -3.49 -8.78
CA GLU A 182 15.72 -4.76 -9.47
C GLU A 182 14.81 -4.89 -10.70
N PRO A 183 15.33 -5.34 -11.86
CA PRO A 183 14.55 -5.46 -13.11
C PRO A 183 13.26 -6.25 -12.95
N ARG A 184 13.29 -7.35 -12.18
CA ARG A 184 12.11 -8.18 -11.90
C ARG A 184 10.96 -7.45 -11.20
N HIS A 185 11.21 -6.26 -10.62
CA HIS A 185 10.21 -5.41 -9.98
C HIS A 185 9.72 -4.28 -10.90
N ILE A 186 10.16 -4.26 -12.15
CA ILE A 186 9.68 -3.30 -13.16
C ILE A 186 8.54 -3.95 -13.94
N MET A 187 7.48 -3.20 -14.16
CA MET A 187 6.38 -3.63 -15.02
C MET A 187 6.01 -2.56 -16.03
N VAL A 188 5.68 -2.98 -17.23
CA VAL A 188 5.10 -2.17 -18.30
C VAL A 188 3.61 -2.49 -18.37
N GLN A 189 2.79 -1.46 -18.38
CA GLN A 189 1.35 -1.63 -18.25
C GLN A 189 0.61 -0.69 -19.19
N GLN A 190 -0.56 -1.12 -19.62
CA GLN A 190 -1.52 -0.32 -20.36
C GLN A 190 -1.81 1.00 -19.64
N LEU A 191 -1.74 2.11 -20.38
CA LEU A 191 -2.25 3.39 -19.91
C LEU A 191 -3.77 3.43 -20.11
N LEU A 192 -4.52 3.29 -19.02
CA LEU A 192 -5.97 3.41 -19.06
C LEU A 192 -6.35 4.89 -19.24
N LYS A 193 -7.16 5.17 -20.25
CA LYS A 193 -7.76 6.48 -20.48
C LYS A 193 -8.96 6.67 -19.55
N GLY A 194 -9.17 7.88 -19.07
CA GLY A 194 -10.33 8.21 -18.24
C GLY A 194 -10.04 9.39 -17.30
N SER A 195 -11.11 10.04 -16.82
CA SER A 195 -11.03 11.11 -15.83
C SER A 195 -10.73 10.54 -14.43
N CYS A 196 -10.41 11.41 -13.47
CA CYS A 196 -10.28 11.00 -12.08
C CYS A 196 -11.60 10.48 -11.50
N GLU A 197 -12.73 10.92 -11.99
CA GLU A 197 -14.09 10.50 -11.57
C GLU A 197 -14.41 9.05 -11.93
N ALA A 198 -13.70 8.47 -12.91
CA ALA A 198 -13.80 7.05 -13.23
C ALA A 198 -12.95 6.15 -12.29
N ARG A 199 -12.40 6.70 -11.20
CA ARG A 199 -11.56 5.98 -10.25
C ARG A 199 -12.27 5.76 -8.94
N PHE A 200 -12.53 4.49 -8.66
CA PHE A 200 -13.13 4.04 -7.43
C PHE A 200 -12.10 3.36 -6.53
N SER A 201 -12.37 3.32 -5.25
CA SER A 201 -11.65 2.54 -4.27
C SER A 201 -12.66 1.82 -3.38
N TYR A 202 -12.45 0.53 -3.17
CA TYR A 202 -13.17 -0.24 -2.18
C TYR A 202 -12.31 -0.33 -0.92
N ALA A 203 -12.88 -0.02 0.23
CA ALA A 203 -12.24 -0.18 1.52
C ALA A 203 -13.13 -1.01 2.42
N ALA A 204 -12.56 -1.97 3.12
CA ALA A 204 -13.30 -2.86 4.01
C ALA A 204 -12.52 -3.17 5.28
N VAL A 205 -13.25 -3.41 6.35
CA VAL A 205 -12.74 -4.08 7.56
C VAL A 205 -13.16 -5.53 7.49
N CYS A 206 -12.18 -6.43 7.59
CA CYS A 206 -12.41 -7.85 7.41
C CYS A 206 -12.02 -8.62 8.66
N ILE A 207 -12.82 -9.63 8.99
CA ILE A 207 -12.53 -10.65 10.02
C ILE A 207 -12.65 -12.00 9.32
N ASP A 208 -11.62 -12.81 9.39
CA ASP A 208 -11.56 -14.15 8.80
C ASP A 208 -12.05 -14.20 7.34
N GLY A 209 -11.63 -13.21 6.55
CA GLY A 209 -11.97 -13.11 5.13
C GLY A 209 -13.35 -12.59 4.81
N THR A 210 -14.14 -12.26 5.81
CA THR A 210 -15.45 -11.66 5.62
C THR A 210 -15.41 -10.16 5.88
N ALA A 211 -15.87 -9.37 4.91
CA ALA A 211 -16.03 -7.93 5.11
C ALA A 211 -17.19 -7.66 6.08
N ILE A 212 -16.88 -7.13 7.27
CA ILE A 212 -17.89 -6.77 8.29
C ILE A 212 -18.38 -5.33 8.15
N ALA A 213 -17.62 -4.51 7.46
CA ALA A 213 -17.99 -3.16 7.06
C ALA A 213 -17.21 -2.77 5.81
N SER A 214 -17.85 -2.10 4.88
CA SER A 214 -17.20 -1.63 3.66
C SER A 214 -17.70 -0.24 3.24
N VAL A 215 -16.94 0.39 2.36
CA VAL A 215 -17.29 1.66 1.74
C VAL A 215 -16.66 1.74 0.35
N VAL A 216 -17.43 2.24 -0.61
CA VAL A 216 -16.93 2.61 -1.93
C VAL A 216 -16.67 4.11 -1.97
N LEU A 217 -15.50 4.47 -2.44
CA LEU A 217 -15.03 5.84 -2.55
C LEU A 217 -14.80 6.18 -4.01
N GLN A 218 -15.36 7.28 -4.48
CA GLN A 218 -15.09 7.85 -5.81
C GLN A 218 -14.11 9.01 -5.67
N ARG A 219 -13.08 9.02 -6.51
CA ARG A 219 -12.11 10.11 -6.54
C ARG A 219 -12.60 11.22 -7.45
N VAL A 220 -13.04 12.33 -6.88
CA VAL A 220 -13.52 13.50 -7.65
C VAL A 220 -12.36 14.39 -8.07
N ARG A 221 -11.36 14.59 -7.21
CA ARG A 221 -10.19 15.42 -7.51
C ARG A 221 -8.90 14.83 -6.98
N GLN A 222 -7.81 15.01 -7.72
CA GLN A 222 -6.49 14.49 -7.39
C GLN A 222 -5.37 15.48 -7.71
N TYR A 223 -4.21 15.28 -7.09
CA TYR A 223 -2.99 16.02 -7.37
C TYR A 223 -1.76 15.09 -7.33
N PRO A 224 -0.85 15.16 -8.30
CA PRO A 224 -1.02 15.79 -9.62
C PRO A 224 -2.19 15.20 -10.42
N THR A 225 -2.60 15.85 -11.50
CA THR A 225 -3.70 15.36 -12.36
C THR A 225 -3.37 14.02 -13.01
N GLU A 226 -2.11 13.81 -13.42
CA GLU A 226 -1.61 12.51 -13.86
C GLU A 226 -0.87 11.80 -12.71
N PHE A 227 -1.02 10.48 -12.63
CA PHE A 227 -0.38 9.60 -11.62
C PHE A 227 -0.47 10.14 -10.19
N ALA A 228 -1.66 10.53 -9.79
CA ALA A 228 -1.95 11.19 -8.52
C ALA A 228 -1.21 10.61 -7.31
N HIS A 229 -0.53 11.46 -6.60
CA HIS A 229 0.01 11.14 -5.28
C HIS A 229 -1.07 11.21 -4.21
N TYR A 230 -2.01 12.15 -4.37
CA TYR A 230 -3.03 12.44 -3.37
C TYR A 230 -4.40 12.59 -4.03
N SER A 231 -5.42 12.00 -3.40
CA SER A 231 -6.80 12.38 -3.65
C SER A 231 -7.07 13.64 -2.82
N THR A 232 -7.43 14.73 -3.46
CA THR A 232 -7.70 16.00 -2.78
C THR A 232 -9.19 16.19 -2.47
N TYR A 233 -10.04 15.42 -3.16
CA TYR A 233 -11.47 15.31 -2.87
C TYR A 233 -11.97 13.92 -3.22
N VAL A 234 -12.66 13.30 -2.27
CA VAL A 234 -13.19 11.94 -2.38
C VAL A 234 -14.61 11.95 -1.81
N GLU A 235 -15.52 11.28 -2.46
CA GLU A 235 -16.89 11.08 -1.99
C GLU A 235 -17.15 9.60 -1.71
N THR A 236 -17.99 9.33 -0.72
CA THR A 236 -18.57 8.01 -0.54
C THR A 236 -19.74 7.87 -1.50
N VAL A 237 -19.77 6.78 -2.25
CA VAL A 237 -20.80 6.52 -3.26
C VAL A 237 -21.33 5.11 -3.12
N HIS A 238 -22.56 4.90 -3.59
CA HIS A 238 -23.11 3.57 -3.78
C HIS A 238 -22.80 3.09 -5.20
N CYS A 239 -21.95 2.06 -5.31
CA CYS A 239 -21.57 1.44 -6.57
C CYS A 239 -21.46 -0.09 -6.39
N PRO A 240 -22.57 -0.81 -6.56
CA PRO A 240 -22.66 -2.26 -6.31
C PRO A 240 -21.65 -3.09 -7.10
N GLU A 241 -21.32 -2.67 -8.32
CA GLU A 241 -20.35 -3.36 -9.16
C GLU A 241 -18.94 -3.31 -8.55
N VAL A 242 -18.51 -2.16 -8.04
CA VAL A 242 -17.21 -2.01 -7.37
C VAL A 242 -17.20 -2.76 -6.03
N GLU A 243 -18.30 -2.73 -5.30
CA GLU A 243 -18.46 -3.43 -4.03
C GLU A 243 -18.35 -4.95 -4.23
N GLN A 244 -19.11 -5.52 -5.15
CA GLN A 244 -19.10 -6.95 -5.47
C GLN A 244 -17.68 -7.44 -5.87
N ARG A 245 -17.00 -6.69 -6.75
CA ARG A 245 -15.63 -7.03 -7.16
C ARG A 245 -14.63 -6.89 -6.01
N GLY A 246 -14.81 -5.88 -5.17
CA GLY A 246 -14.00 -5.68 -3.97
C GLY A 246 -14.14 -6.85 -2.98
N GLU A 247 -15.37 -7.28 -2.72
CA GLU A 247 -15.66 -8.44 -1.86
C GLU A 247 -15.06 -9.74 -2.40
N GLN A 248 -15.14 -9.98 -3.71
CA GLN A 248 -14.51 -11.13 -4.36
C GLN A 248 -12.99 -11.16 -4.12
N ILE A 249 -12.31 -10.03 -4.27
CA ILE A 249 -10.86 -9.92 -4.04
C ILE A 249 -10.53 -10.20 -2.57
N VAL A 250 -11.28 -9.61 -1.64
CA VAL A 250 -11.05 -9.77 -0.21
C VAL A 250 -11.27 -11.22 0.23
N ALA A 251 -12.38 -11.84 -0.16
CA ALA A 251 -12.70 -13.22 0.20
C ALA A 251 -11.63 -14.22 -0.29
N HIS A 252 -11.11 -14.02 -1.50
CA HIS A 252 -10.07 -14.90 -2.05
C HIS A 252 -8.67 -14.58 -1.51
N GLY A 253 -8.33 -13.33 -1.27
CA GLY A 253 -7.04 -12.95 -0.69
C GLY A 253 -6.81 -13.54 0.71
N VAL A 254 -7.88 -13.86 1.43
CA VAL A 254 -7.82 -14.53 2.74
C VAL A 254 -7.74 -16.05 2.63
N GLN A 255 -8.38 -16.66 1.64
CA GLN A 255 -8.36 -18.12 1.45
C GLN A 255 -7.00 -18.65 0.96
N TRP A 256 -6.21 -17.85 0.27
CA TRP A 256 -4.94 -18.28 -0.33
C TRP A 256 -3.74 -18.29 0.64
N GLY A 257 -3.88 -17.78 1.86
CA GLY A 257 -2.88 -17.92 2.92
C GLY A 257 -2.95 -19.24 3.69
N GLY A 258 -3.87 -20.12 3.34
CA GLY A 258 -3.94 -21.49 3.83
C GLY A 258 -3.46 -22.42 2.72
N GLY A 259 -2.15 -22.61 2.58
CA GLY A 259 -1.59 -23.64 1.72
C GLY A 259 -1.95 -25.01 2.26
N ASP A 260 -2.37 -25.89 1.35
CA ASP A 260 -2.42 -27.35 1.56
C ASP A 260 -1.03 -27.88 1.90
#